data_7df0e4e3c7838c273f06cedb6de781ad
#
_entry.id   7df0e4e3c7838c273f06cedb6de781ad
#
_cell.length_a   1.000
_cell.length_b   1.000
_cell.length_c   1.000
_cell.angle_alpha   90.00
_cell.angle_beta   90.00
_cell.angle_gamma   90.00
#
_symmetry.space_group_name_H-M   'P 1'
#
loop_
_entity.id
_entity.type
_entity.pdbx_description
1 polymer ?
#
loop_
_entity_poly.entity_id
_entity_poly.type
_entity_poly.pdbx_seq_one_letter_code
_entity_poly.pdbx_strand_id
1 'polypeptide(L)'
;LASGLIALPWQEVQASVIPITHRARFYGVSRVLAQLMGILSSILATIFLSRLPYPQNYALCFGTAVIAQWISYYFYSRMREPAYEADDAPASNPAAFSEGLPAPVEAKPTRKIIDLELFSTILKQDSNFRYYLIGRSVIFLGAMASGFLAVYGIQRFNLSDSRAAVFTALLYFSGIIGYSLGGALGDKVGPKRIVVASVLIWAAGMLVAILARSEWVYYLVFLMFGLNTAGMVLGDSILVMELGEEKLRPTYLGMARSLTGVFVLIAPVFAGALVEAFGYQVMFSVCLVLTLVGAAFISRVKDIPRRTSRKPAL
;
A
#
# COMPACT_ATOMS: atom_id res chain seq x y z
N LEU A 1 13.23 6.44 4.77
CA LEU A 1 13.90 5.82 5.93
C LEU A 1 13.09 6.00 7.21
N ALA A 2 12.73 7.23 7.62
CA ALA A 2 11.97 7.49 8.85
C ALA A 2 10.64 6.73 8.92
N SER A 3 9.85 6.71 7.84
CA SER A 3 8.58 5.98 7.78
C SER A 3 8.74 4.47 7.96
N GLY A 4 9.86 3.89 7.50
CA GLY A 4 10.15 2.47 7.68
C GLY A 4 10.48 2.11 9.13
N LEU A 5 11.17 2.99 9.84
CA LEU A 5 11.51 2.80 11.26
C LEU A 5 10.28 2.89 12.17
N ILE A 6 9.31 3.75 11.81
CA ILE A 6 8.08 3.96 12.59
C ILE A 6 7.03 2.88 12.30
N ALA A 7 7.06 2.27 11.12
CA ALA A 7 5.99 1.36 10.68
C ALA A 7 5.83 0.12 11.55
N LEU A 8 6.93 -0.47 12.03
CA LEU A 8 6.89 -1.66 12.89
C LEU A 8 6.37 -1.35 14.30
N PRO A 9 6.95 -0.38 15.05
CA PRO A 9 6.42 0.00 16.36
C PRO A 9 4.96 0.45 16.28
N TRP A 10 4.57 1.17 15.22
CA TRP A 10 3.19 1.58 15.00
C TRP A 10 2.23 0.39 14.91
N GLN A 11 2.61 -0.67 14.18
CA GLN A 11 1.79 -1.86 14.03
C GLN A 11 1.69 -2.65 15.35
N GLU A 12 2.75 -2.70 16.14
CA GLU A 12 2.75 -3.35 17.45
C GLU A 12 1.84 -2.63 18.44
N VAL A 13 1.92 -1.31 18.53
CA VAL A 13 1.04 -0.50 19.39
C VAL A 13 -0.43 -0.69 18.99
N GLN A 14 -0.73 -0.70 17.70
CA GLN A 14 -2.10 -0.98 17.26
C GLN A 14 -2.56 -2.40 17.61
N ALA A 15 -1.64 -3.36 17.54
CA ALA A 15 -1.95 -4.76 17.85
C ALA A 15 -2.16 -4.98 19.37
N SER A 16 -1.47 -4.23 20.23
CA SER A 16 -1.62 -4.32 21.69
C SER A 16 -2.88 -3.63 22.20
N VAL A 17 -3.25 -2.49 21.60
CA VAL A 17 -4.38 -1.67 22.08
C VAL A 17 -5.72 -2.14 21.53
N ILE A 18 -5.75 -2.73 20.31
CA ILE A 18 -7.00 -3.06 19.62
C ILE A 18 -7.29 -4.56 19.70
N PRO A 19 -8.40 -4.99 20.34
CA PRO A 19 -8.81 -6.38 20.39
C PRO A 19 -8.97 -6.98 18.98
N ILE A 20 -8.59 -8.26 18.83
CA ILE A 20 -8.60 -8.97 17.53
C ILE A 20 -9.98 -8.89 16.86
N THR A 21 -11.05 -9.01 17.63
CA THR A 21 -12.44 -8.99 17.16
C THR A 21 -12.88 -7.65 16.56
N HIS A 22 -12.22 -6.55 16.87
CA HIS A 22 -12.57 -5.20 16.42
C HIS A 22 -11.56 -4.61 15.42
N ARG A 23 -10.43 -5.28 15.20
CA ARG A 23 -9.34 -4.79 14.30
C ARG A 23 -9.82 -4.49 12.89
N ALA A 24 -10.54 -5.42 12.26
CA ALA A 24 -11.02 -5.23 10.89
C ALA A 24 -11.93 -4.00 10.77
N ARG A 25 -12.86 -3.84 11.72
CA ARG A 25 -13.76 -2.68 11.76
C ARG A 25 -12.99 -1.38 12.01
N PHE A 26 -12.04 -1.38 12.93
CA PHE A 26 -11.20 -0.23 13.22
C PHE A 26 -10.38 0.20 12.00
N TYR A 27 -9.70 -0.73 11.32
CA TYR A 27 -8.94 -0.42 10.12
C TYR A 27 -9.84 0.09 8.99
N GLY A 28 -11.01 -0.52 8.79
CA GLY A 28 -11.98 -0.07 7.78
C GLY A 28 -12.43 1.37 8.03
N VAL A 29 -12.90 1.67 9.23
CA VAL A 29 -13.33 3.02 9.61
C VAL A 29 -12.19 4.03 9.53
N SER A 30 -11.01 3.68 10.03
CA SER A 30 -9.82 4.55 9.97
C SER A 30 -9.42 4.90 8.54
N ARG A 31 -9.51 3.95 7.60
CA ARG A 31 -9.22 4.19 6.19
C ARG A 31 -10.23 5.14 5.55
N VAL A 32 -11.52 4.95 5.82
CA VAL A 32 -12.57 5.86 5.31
C VAL A 32 -12.39 7.27 5.90
N LEU A 33 -12.16 7.38 7.21
CA LEU A 33 -11.91 8.68 7.85
C LEU A 33 -10.65 9.37 7.29
N ALA A 34 -9.57 8.61 7.06
CA ALA A 34 -8.36 9.15 6.45
C ALA A 34 -8.63 9.72 5.05
N GLN A 35 -9.44 9.05 4.23
CA GLN A 35 -9.81 9.54 2.90
C GLN A 35 -10.69 10.80 2.98
N LEU A 36 -11.65 10.84 3.91
CA LEU A 36 -12.48 12.02 4.13
C LEU A 36 -11.64 13.23 4.57
N MET A 37 -10.68 13.02 5.49
CA MET A 37 -9.73 14.07 5.89
C MET A 37 -8.83 14.50 4.72
N GLY A 38 -8.47 13.58 3.84
CA GLY A 38 -7.76 13.87 2.59
C GLY A 38 -8.55 14.80 1.66
N ILE A 39 -9.85 14.54 1.48
CA ILE A 39 -10.73 15.42 0.70
C ILE A 39 -10.83 16.81 1.34
N LEU A 40 -11.06 16.86 2.66
CA LEU A 40 -11.15 18.13 3.40
C LEU A 40 -9.85 18.95 3.27
N SER A 41 -8.69 18.31 3.42
CA SER A 41 -7.40 18.98 3.26
C SER A 41 -7.18 19.48 1.81
N SER A 42 -7.65 18.73 0.82
CA SER A 42 -7.59 19.15 -0.59
C SER A 42 -8.48 20.36 -0.88
N ILE A 43 -9.67 20.45 -0.26
CA ILE A 43 -10.55 21.62 -0.35
C ILE A 43 -9.88 22.85 0.29
N LEU A 44 -9.30 22.69 1.47
CA LEU A 44 -8.57 23.77 2.14
C LEU A 44 -7.37 24.25 1.32
N ALA A 45 -6.60 23.32 0.77
CA ALA A 45 -5.49 23.65 -0.12
C ALA A 45 -5.95 24.40 -1.36
N THR A 46 -7.07 23.99 -1.98
CA THR A 46 -7.66 24.70 -3.12
C THR A 46 -8.02 26.16 -2.76
N ILE A 47 -8.62 26.37 -1.58
CA ILE A 47 -8.98 27.72 -1.11
C ILE A 47 -7.72 28.57 -0.89
N PHE A 48 -6.70 28.04 -0.22
CA PHE A 48 -5.46 28.78 0.06
C PHE A 48 -4.70 29.11 -1.22
N LEU A 49 -4.54 28.14 -2.12
CA LEU A 49 -3.83 28.32 -3.37
C LEU A 49 -4.55 29.25 -4.37
N SER A 50 -5.88 29.34 -4.30
CA SER A 50 -6.66 30.20 -5.21
C SER A 50 -6.83 31.62 -4.70
N ARG A 51 -6.83 31.86 -3.38
CA ARG A 51 -7.17 33.17 -2.80
C ARG A 51 -5.99 33.97 -2.26
N LEU A 52 -4.85 33.32 -2.04
CA LEU A 52 -3.70 33.95 -1.40
C LEU A 52 -2.52 34.04 -2.36
N PRO A 53 -1.73 35.16 -2.32
CA PRO A 53 -0.54 35.26 -3.13
C PRO A 53 0.59 34.36 -2.61
N TYR A 54 1.51 34.06 -3.52
CA TYR A 54 2.78 33.41 -3.15
C TYR A 54 3.64 34.36 -2.31
N PRO A 55 4.32 33.90 -1.24
CA PRO A 55 4.45 32.54 -0.73
C PRO A 55 3.42 32.16 0.38
N GLN A 56 2.51 33.07 0.75
CA GLN A 56 1.59 32.90 1.88
C GLN A 56 0.66 31.68 1.71
N ASN A 57 0.22 31.40 0.48
CA ASN A 57 -0.63 30.27 0.13
C ASN A 57 0.02 28.92 0.51
N TYR A 58 1.30 28.73 0.16
CA TYR A 58 2.02 27.51 0.54
C TYR A 58 2.36 27.48 2.03
N ALA A 59 2.71 28.63 2.62
CA ALA A 59 3.00 28.73 4.05
C ALA A 59 1.80 28.29 4.90
N LEU A 60 0.57 28.66 4.53
CA LEU A 60 -0.63 28.21 5.21
C LEU A 60 -0.93 26.73 4.98
N CYS A 61 -0.70 26.19 3.79
CA CYS A 61 -0.82 24.75 3.54
C CYS A 61 0.12 23.95 4.45
N PHE A 62 1.39 24.33 4.53
CA PHE A 62 2.35 23.67 5.42
C PHE A 62 2.05 23.90 6.91
N GLY A 63 1.64 25.13 7.28
CA GLY A 63 1.27 25.48 8.65
C GLY A 63 0.09 24.66 9.17
N THR A 64 -0.96 24.50 8.37
CA THR A 64 -2.11 23.66 8.75
C THR A 64 -1.73 22.18 8.86
N ALA A 65 -0.84 21.69 7.98
CA ALA A 65 -0.34 20.32 8.05
C ALA A 65 0.47 20.09 9.35
N VAL A 66 1.34 21.04 9.75
CA VAL A 66 2.10 20.98 11.00
C VAL A 66 1.16 20.95 12.21
N ILE A 67 0.15 21.85 12.24
CA ILE A 67 -0.84 21.88 13.34
C ILE A 67 -1.57 20.54 13.44
N ALA A 68 -2.07 20.01 12.31
CA ALA A 68 -2.74 18.72 12.28
C ALA A 68 -1.83 17.58 12.78
N GLN A 69 -0.55 17.60 12.42
CA GLN A 69 0.42 16.62 12.87
C GLN A 69 0.67 16.71 14.40
N TRP A 70 0.76 17.93 14.95
CA TRP A 70 0.90 18.11 16.40
C TRP A 70 -0.33 17.65 17.18
N ILE A 71 -1.54 17.93 16.66
CA ILE A 71 -2.79 17.43 17.26
C ILE A 71 -2.79 15.89 17.24
N SER A 72 -2.43 15.28 16.13
CA SER A 72 -2.32 13.81 16.00
C SER A 72 -1.32 13.24 17.01
N TYR A 73 -0.15 13.86 17.14
CA TYR A 73 0.88 13.45 18.08
C TYR A 73 0.42 13.57 19.54
N TYR A 74 -0.29 14.65 19.88
CA TYR A 74 -0.84 14.84 21.22
C TYR A 74 -1.81 13.71 21.60
N PHE A 75 -2.75 13.35 20.73
CA PHE A 75 -3.65 12.24 20.99
C PHE A 75 -2.92 10.90 21.05
N TYR A 76 -1.93 10.70 20.19
CA TYR A 76 -1.12 9.50 20.20
C TYR A 76 -0.31 9.34 21.49
N SER A 77 0.29 10.42 22.01
CA SER A 77 1.05 10.40 23.27
C SER A 77 0.18 10.11 24.52
N ARG A 78 -1.14 10.27 24.39
CA ARG A 78 -2.13 9.92 25.45
C ARG A 78 -2.55 8.45 25.41
N MET A 79 -2.14 7.71 24.39
CA MET A 79 -2.47 6.30 24.28
C MET A 79 -1.70 5.53 25.36
N ARG A 80 -2.43 4.79 26.20
CA ARG A 80 -1.83 3.92 27.23
C ARG A 80 -1.86 2.50 26.70
N GLU A 81 -0.71 1.87 26.65
CA GLU A 81 -0.66 0.43 26.43
C GLU A 81 -1.24 -0.24 27.68
N PRO A 82 -2.17 -1.21 27.52
CA PRO A 82 -2.59 -2.03 28.63
C PRO A 82 -1.33 -2.65 29.25
N ALA A 83 -1.15 -2.50 30.57
CA ALA A 83 -0.09 -3.19 31.27
C ALA A 83 -0.24 -4.67 30.95
N TYR A 84 0.79 -5.27 30.38
CA TYR A 84 0.84 -6.71 30.19
C TYR A 84 0.94 -7.31 31.60
N GLU A 85 -0.21 -7.66 32.18
CA GLU A 85 -0.23 -8.49 33.36
C GLU A 85 0.30 -9.85 32.93
N ALA A 86 1.50 -10.16 33.36
CA ALA A 86 2.18 -11.44 33.09
C ALA A 86 1.37 -12.65 33.63
N ASP A 87 0.27 -12.40 34.35
CA ASP A 87 -0.61 -13.41 34.90
C ASP A 87 -1.68 -13.94 33.92
N ASP A 88 -1.98 -13.26 32.81
CA ASP A 88 -2.93 -13.74 31.79
C ASP A 88 -2.26 -14.49 30.60
N ALA A 89 -0.96 -14.72 30.63
CA ALA A 89 -0.43 -15.84 29.87
C ALA A 89 -1.15 -17.09 30.40
N PRO A 90 -1.92 -17.87 29.57
CA PRO A 90 -2.37 -19.16 30.02
C PRO A 90 -1.13 -19.83 30.57
N ALA A 91 -1.15 -20.15 31.86
CA ALA A 91 -0.03 -20.78 32.54
C ALA A 91 0.34 -21.99 31.71
N SER A 92 1.26 -21.79 30.79
CA SER A 92 1.96 -22.86 30.12
C SER A 92 2.73 -23.51 31.24
N ASN A 93 2.04 -24.48 31.89
CA ASN A 93 2.62 -25.33 32.90
C ASN A 93 3.96 -25.83 32.30
N PRO A 94 5.12 -25.38 32.78
CA PRO A 94 6.40 -25.80 32.20
C PRO A 94 6.57 -27.29 32.27
N ALA A 95 5.83 -27.98 33.15
CA ALA A 95 5.83 -29.42 33.30
C ALA A 95 5.01 -30.17 32.23
N ALA A 96 4.03 -29.52 31.57
CA ALA A 96 3.24 -30.18 30.52
C ALA A 96 3.89 -30.11 29.15
N PHE A 97 4.99 -29.35 29.00
CA PHE A 97 5.72 -29.17 27.73
C PHE A 97 6.96 -30.08 27.62
N SER A 98 7.26 -30.89 28.66
CA SER A 98 8.47 -31.69 28.73
C SER A 98 8.32 -33.15 28.23
N GLU A 99 7.13 -33.61 27.86
CA GLU A 99 6.92 -34.92 27.29
C GLU A 99 6.58 -34.84 25.80
N GLY A 100 7.62 -34.88 24.95
CA GLY A 100 7.45 -35.17 23.52
C GLY A 100 7.97 -34.17 22.49
N LEU A 101 8.63 -33.07 22.89
CA LEU A 101 9.34 -32.21 21.95
C LEU A 101 10.86 -32.38 22.11
N PRO A 102 11.62 -32.50 21.00
CA PRO A 102 13.08 -32.43 21.09
C PRO A 102 13.44 -31.11 21.79
N ALA A 103 14.45 -31.17 22.68
CA ALA A 103 14.93 -30.04 23.46
C ALA A 103 14.99 -28.78 22.62
N PRO A 104 14.64 -27.57 23.19
CA PRO A 104 14.79 -26.35 22.48
C PRO A 104 16.22 -26.28 21.99
N VAL A 105 16.41 -26.37 20.68
CA VAL A 105 17.67 -26.01 20.06
C VAL A 105 17.92 -24.60 20.54
N GLU A 106 18.91 -24.38 21.40
CA GLU A 106 19.39 -23.07 21.77
C GLU A 106 19.63 -22.33 20.47
N ALA A 107 18.66 -21.52 20.07
CA ALA A 107 18.79 -20.62 18.96
C ALA A 107 19.85 -19.60 19.39
N LYS A 108 21.13 -19.97 19.20
CA LYS A 108 22.19 -18.98 19.16
C LYS A 108 21.71 -17.89 18.24
N PRO A 109 21.61 -16.63 18.67
CA PRO A 109 21.21 -15.53 17.80
C PRO A 109 22.35 -15.22 16.85
N THR A 110 22.62 -16.08 15.88
CA THR A 110 23.33 -15.70 14.67
C THR A 110 22.32 -14.90 13.83
N ARG A 111 22.17 -13.66 14.24
CA ARG A 111 21.38 -12.65 13.57
C ARG A 111 22.07 -12.29 12.25
N LYS A 112 22.05 -13.18 11.29
CA LYS A 112 22.22 -12.80 9.89
C LYS A 112 20.97 -11.99 9.54
N ILE A 113 21.16 -10.67 9.44
CA ILE A 113 20.10 -9.68 9.17
C ILE A 113 19.32 -10.05 7.89
N ILE A 114 19.92 -10.80 6.97
CA ILE A 114 19.30 -11.36 5.77
C ILE A 114 19.87 -12.76 5.58
N ASP A 115 19.03 -13.78 5.65
CA ASP A 115 19.39 -15.14 5.28
C ASP A 115 19.22 -15.31 3.77
N LEU A 116 20.26 -14.97 3.02
CA LEU A 116 20.29 -15.05 1.55
C LEU A 116 20.10 -16.50 1.04
N GLU A 117 20.49 -17.49 1.83
CA GLU A 117 20.32 -18.91 1.47
C GLU A 117 18.84 -19.29 1.53
N LEU A 118 18.15 -18.91 2.62
CA LEU A 118 16.70 -19.10 2.75
C LEU A 118 15.96 -18.34 1.62
N PHE A 119 16.36 -17.12 1.32
CA PHE A 119 15.81 -16.32 0.24
C PHE A 119 15.92 -17.03 -1.12
N SER A 120 17.13 -17.52 -1.45
CA SER A 120 17.37 -18.23 -2.70
C SER A 120 16.59 -19.53 -2.79
N THR A 121 16.46 -20.24 -1.67
CA THR A 121 15.73 -21.51 -1.57
C THR A 121 14.24 -21.31 -1.81
N ILE A 122 13.62 -20.33 -1.15
CA ILE A 122 12.20 -19.97 -1.36
C ILE A 122 11.97 -19.62 -2.83
N LEU A 123 12.82 -18.78 -3.43
CA LEU A 123 12.67 -18.39 -4.84
C LEU A 123 12.82 -19.55 -5.82
N LYS A 124 13.64 -20.55 -5.51
CA LYS A 124 13.81 -21.73 -6.36
C LYS A 124 12.65 -22.69 -6.23
N GLN A 125 12.14 -22.89 -5.02
CA GLN A 125 11.11 -23.91 -4.72
C GLN A 125 9.69 -23.40 -4.96
N ASP A 126 9.39 -22.13 -4.64
CA ASP A 126 8.05 -21.57 -4.78
C ASP A 126 7.91 -20.75 -6.07
N SER A 127 7.42 -21.40 -7.12
CA SER A 127 7.15 -20.75 -8.40
C SER A 127 6.04 -19.68 -8.32
N ASN A 128 5.03 -19.89 -7.46
CA ASN A 128 3.95 -18.93 -7.25
C ASN A 128 4.45 -17.62 -6.66
N PHE A 129 5.26 -17.73 -5.60
CA PHE A 129 5.86 -16.56 -4.97
C PHE A 129 6.83 -15.84 -5.91
N ARG A 130 7.58 -16.58 -6.72
CA ARG A 130 8.45 -16.00 -7.74
C ARG A 130 7.67 -15.19 -8.78
N TYR A 131 6.57 -15.71 -9.33
CA TYR A 131 5.71 -14.97 -10.25
C TYR A 131 5.11 -13.72 -9.58
N TYR A 132 4.69 -13.84 -8.34
CA TYR A 132 4.20 -12.71 -7.55
C TYR A 132 5.28 -11.64 -7.37
N LEU A 133 6.49 -11.99 -6.95
CA LEU A 133 7.59 -11.03 -6.72
C LEU A 133 7.98 -10.31 -8.01
N ILE A 134 8.17 -11.04 -9.11
CA ILE A 134 8.49 -10.43 -10.39
C ILE A 134 7.37 -9.49 -10.82
N GLY A 135 6.13 -9.97 -10.82
CA GLY A 135 4.97 -9.18 -11.21
C GLY A 135 4.83 -7.91 -10.37
N ARG A 136 4.95 -8.04 -9.05
CA ARG A 136 4.91 -6.91 -8.11
C ARG A 136 6.02 -5.90 -8.38
N SER A 137 7.26 -6.35 -8.56
CA SER A 137 8.40 -5.48 -8.83
C SER A 137 8.22 -4.67 -10.10
N VAL A 138 7.74 -5.32 -11.17
CA VAL A 138 7.47 -4.68 -12.46
C VAL A 138 6.30 -3.69 -12.34
N ILE A 139 5.23 -4.02 -11.57
CA ILE A 139 4.13 -3.10 -11.30
C ILE A 139 4.62 -1.85 -10.56
N PHE A 140 5.51 -2.00 -9.57
CA PHE A 140 6.06 -0.84 -8.85
C PHE A 140 6.92 0.05 -9.74
N LEU A 141 7.68 -0.52 -10.69
CA LEU A 141 8.34 0.28 -11.72
C LEU A 141 7.31 1.01 -12.60
N GLY A 142 6.24 0.34 -13.01
CA GLY A 142 5.15 0.98 -13.75
C GLY A 142 4.38 2.05 -12.95
N ALA A 143 4.43 1.99 -11.63
CA ALA A 143 3.82 3.01 -10.75
C ALA A 143 4.66 4.29 -10.61
N MET A 144 5.87 4.36 -11.19
CA MET A 144 6.72 5.57 -11.16
C MET A 144 6.05 6.79 -11.79
N ALA A 145 5.10 6.59 -12.70
CA ALA A 145 4.29 7.65 -13.30
C ALA A 145 3.49 8.47 -12.28
N SER A 146 3.14 7.89 -11.14
CA SER A 146 2.23 8.51 -10.15
C SER A 146 2.71 9.88 -9.64
N GLY A 147 4.01 10.04 -9.44
CA GLY A 147 4.62 11.31 -9.01
C GLY A 147 4.57 12.43 -10.06
N PHE A 148 4.41 12.07 -11.33
CA PHE A 148 4.45 13.01 -12.44
C PHE A 148 3.06 13.39 -12.98
N LEU A 149 2.00 12.69 -12.58
CA LEU A 149 0.66 12.91 -13.10
C LEU A 149 0.16 14.34 -12.85
N ALA A 150 0.32 14.85 -11.63
CA ALA A 150 -0.16 16.21 -11.31
C ALA A 150 0.62 17.26 -12.09
N VAL A 151 1.94 17.18 -12.13
CA VAL A 151 2.81 18.12 -12.85
C VAL A 151 2.51 18.11 -14.34
N TYR A 152 2.39 16.93 -14.94
CA TYR A 152 2.04 16.81 -16.35
C TYR A 152 0.66 17.40 -16.66
N GLY A 153 -0.36 17.14 -15.82
CA GLY A 153 -1.69 17.69 -16.00
C GLY A 153 -1.71 19.22 -15.95
N ILE A 154 -1.00 19.82 -14.97
CA ILE A 154 -0.87 21.27 -14.83
C ILE A 154 -0.18 21.87 -16.07
N GLN A 155 0.95 21.31 -16.48
CA GLN A 155 1.72 21.81 -17.63
C GLN A 155 0.96 21.65 -18.95
N ARG A 156 0.35 20.48 -19.19
CA ARG A 156 -0.31 20.18 -20.47
C ARG A 156 -1.57 21.00 -20.71
N PHE A 157 -2.35 21.24 -19.66
CA PHE A 157 -3.63 21.96 -19.75
C PHE A 157 -3.57 23.39 -19.22
N ASN A 158 -2.37 23.87 -18.89
CA ASN A 158 -2.11 25.20 -18.34
C ASN A 158 -3.03 25.54 -17.15
N LEU A 159 -3.10 24.60 -16.20
CA LEU A 159 -3.96 24.70 -15.03
C LEU A 159 -3.28 25.50 -13.90
N SER A 160 -4.08 26.13 -13.07
CA SER A 160 -3.59 26.76 -11.84
C SER A 160 -3.22 25.72 -10.78
N ASP A 161 -2.35 26.10 -9.84
CA ASP A 161 -1.92 25.22 -8.73
C ASP A 161 -3.09 24.72 -7.88
N SER A 162 -4.19 25.50 -7.79
CA SER A 162 -5.40 25.08 -7.10
C SER A 162 -6.07 23.84 -7.73
N ARG A 163 -5.86 23.58 -9.03
CA ARG A 163 -6.36 22.39 -9.72
C ARG A 163 -5.63 21.12 -9.29
N ALA A 164 -4.37 21.22 -8.84
CA ALA A 164 -3.65 20.08 -8.27
C ALA A 164 -4.35 19.53 -7.01
N ALA A 165 -4.94 20.41 -6.21
CA ALA A 165 -5.73 19.99 -5.06
C ALA A 165 -7.03 19.25 -5.47
N VAL A 166 -7.64 19.63 -6.61
CA VAL A 166 -8.78 18.89 -7.18
C VAL A 166 -8.37 17.47 -7.59
N PHE A 167 -7.20 17.29 -8.20
CA PHE A 167 -6.67 15.96 -8.51
C PHE A 167 -6.59 15.09 -7.26
N THR A 168 -6.06 15.64 -6.18
CA THR A 168 -5.93 14.93 -4.89
C THR A 168 -7.30 14.60 -4.30
N ALA A 169 -8.28 15.50 -4.39
CA ALA A 169 -9.65 15.25 -3.94
C ALA A 169 -10.30 14.09 -4.71
N LEU A 170 -10.14 14.04 -6.03
CA LEU A 170 -10.65 12.96 -6.88
C LEU A 170 -10.00 11.62 -6.56
N LEU A 171 -8.69 11.61 -6.28
CA LEU A 171 -7.96 10.42 -5.86
C LEU A 171 -8.52 9.87 -4.55
N TYR A 172 -8.73 10.71 -3.54
CA TYR A 172 -9.29 10.28 -2.27
C TYR A 172 -10.77 9.85 -2.38
N PHE A 173 -11.55 10.57 -3.16
CA PHE A 173 -12.96 10.22 -3.42
C PHE A 173 -13.08 8.83 -4.04
N SER A 174 -12.33 8.56 -5.09
CA SER A 174 -12.31 7.23 -5.72
C SER A 174 -11.69 6.17 -4.81
N GLY A 175 -10.76 6.54 -3.95
CA GLY A 175 -10.23 5.67 -2.91
C GLY A 175 -11.31 5.17 -1.95
N ILE A 176 -12.24 6.05 -1.50
CA ILE A 176 -13.39 5.64 -0.67
C ILE A 176 -14.22 4.57 -1.39
N ILE A 177 -14.53 4.80 -2.65
CA ILE A 177 -15.28 3.83 -3.48
C ILE A 177 -14.50 2.52 -3.58
N GLY A 178 -13.20 2.59 -3.88
CA GLY A 178 -12.33 1.43 -4.02
C GLY A 178 -12.22 0.60 -2.73
N TYR A 179 -12.05 1.23 -1.57
CA TYR A 179 -12.02 0.54 -0.28
C TYR A 179 -13.36 -0.07 0.09
N SER A 180 -14.47 0.62 -0.19
CA SER A 180 -15.82 0.11 0.06
C SER A 180 -16.13 -1.10 -0.81
N LEU A 181 -15.89 -1.01 -2.11
CA LEU A 181 -16.08 -2.11 -3.06
C LEU A 181 -15.12 -3.28 -2.79
N GLY A 182 -13.85 -2.99 -2.53
CA GLY A 182 -12.83 -3.99 -2.25
C GLY A 182 -13.13 -4.77 -0.96
N GLY A 183 -13.65 -4.11 0.08
CA GLY A 183 -14.10 -4.76 1.31
C GLY A 183 -15.31 -5.66 1.08
N ALA A 184 -16.32 -5.19 0.33
CA ALA A 184 -17.54 -5.96 0.05
C ALA A 184 -17.32 -7.15 -0.92
N LEU A 185 -16.45 -6.96 -1.92
CA LEU A 185 -16.19 -7.96 -2.96
C LEU A 185 -14.99 -8.86 -2.65
N GLY A 186 -14.10 -8.42 -1.76
CA GLY A 186 -12.82 -9.08 -1.47
C GLY A 186 -12.98 -10.53 -1.05
N ASP A 187 -13.97 -10.81 -0.21
CA ASP A 187 -14.25 -12.15 0.27
C ASP A 187 -14.80 -13.08 -0.82
N LYS A 188 -15.51 -12.52 -1.82
CA LYS A 188 -16.12 -13.29 -2.90
C LYS A 188 -15.19 -13.51 -4.09
N VAL A 189 -14.46 -12.46 -4.48
CA VAL A 189 -13.68 -12.44 -5.74
C VAL A 189 -12.28 -13.00 -5.56
N GLY A 190 -11.68 -12.82 -4.40
CA GLY A 190 -10.31 -13.25 -4.10
C GLY A 190 -9.26 -12.16 -4.33
N PRO A 191 -8.15 -12.18 -3.55
CA PRO A 191 -7.16 -11.11 -3.54
C PRO A 191 -6.42 -10.98 -4.88
N LYS A 192 -6.08 -12.07 -5.54
CA LYS A 192 -5.43 -12.06 -6.85
C LYS A 192 -6.24 -11.28 -7.89
N ARG A 193 -7.56 -11.55 -7.98
CA ARG A 193 -8.42 -10.87 -8.96
C ARG A 193 -8.55 -9.38 -8.66
N ILE A 194 -8.58 -9.01 -7.38
CA ILE A 194 -8.58 -7.60 -6.96
C ILE A 194 -7.28 -6.92 -7.40
N VAL A 195 -6.13 -7.54 -7.16
CA VAL A 195 -4.83 -6.99 -7.60
C VAL A 195 -4.79 -6.83 -9.10
N VAL A 196 -5.15 -7.87 -9.87
CA VAL A 196 -5.15 -7.80 -11.34
C VAL A 196 -6.10 -6.71 -11.85
N ALA A 197 -7.33 -6.64 -11.32
CA ALA A 197 -8.29 -5.60 -11.70
C ALA A 197 -7.75 -4.20 -11.39
N SER A 198 -7.15 -4.00 -10.22
CA SER A 198 -6.56 -2.72 -9.82
C SER A 198 -5.42 -2.30 -10.75
N VAL A 199 -4.55 -3.24 -11.11
CA VAL A 199 -3.43 -2.99 -12.02
C VAL A 199 -3.93 -2.67 -13.43
N LEU A 200 -4.99 -3.34 -13.90
CA LEU A 200 -5.60 -3.02 -15.21
C LEU A 200 -6.29 -1.64 -15.20
N ILE A 201 -6.92 -1.25 -14.09
CA ILE A 201 -7.45 0.11 -13.90
C ILE A 201 -6.31 1.13 -13.98
N TRP A 202 -5.16 0.86 -13.36
CA TRP A 202 -3.99 1.72 -13.46
C TRP A 202 -3.45 1.82 -14.90
N ALA A 203 -3.36 0.70 -15.61
CA ALA A 203 -2.98 0.68 -17.02
C ALA A 203 -3.92 1.51 -17.90
N ALA A 204 -5.24 1.37 -17.67
CA ALA A 204 -6.23 2.22 -18.34
C ALA A 204 -6.05 3.71 -17.99
N GLY A 205 -5.71 4.03 -16.74
CA GLY A 205 -5.36 5.39 -16.32
C GLY A 205 -4.16 5.95 -17.10
N MET A 206 -3.11 5.16 -17.31
CA MET A 206 -1.96 5.57 -18.12
C MET A 206 -2.36 5.81 -19.59
N LEU A 207 -3.19 4.94 -20.14
CA LEU A 207 -3.71 5.13 -21.51
C LEU A 207 -4.52 6.41 -21.62
N VAL A 208 -5.40 6.69 -20.65
CA VAL A 208 -6.14 7.95 -20.58
C VAL A 208 -5.19 9.15 -20.45
N ALA A 209 -4.13 9.07 -19.63
CA ALA A 209 -3.15 10.14 -19.48
C ALA A 209 -2.45 10.48 -20.81
N ILE A 210 -2.14 9.47 -21.63
CA ILE A 210 -1.51 9.63 -22.95
C ILE A 210 -2.49 10.28 -23.95
N LEU A 211 -3.75 9.83 -23.96
CA LEU A 211 -4.75 10.18 -24.98
C LEU A 211 -5.59 11.41 -24.61
N ALA A 212 -5.56 11.87 -23.36
CA ALA A 212 -6.39 12.97 -22.90
C ALA A 212 -6.12 14.26 -23.70
N ARG A 213 -7.17 14.82 -24.25
CA ARG A 213 -7.15 16.08 -25.01
C ARG A 213 -7.78 17.23 -24.23
N SER A 214 -8.45 16.97 -23.12
CA SER A 214 -9.06 17.97 -22.25
C SER A 214 -8.80 17.66 -20.78
N GLU A 215 -8.87 18.70 -19.92
CA GLU A 215 -8.71 18.55 -18.47
C GLU A 215 -9.75 17.61 -17.87
N TRP A 216 -10.99 17.64 -18.36
CA TRP A 216 -12.08 16.81 -17.87
C TRP A 216 -11.83 15.32 -18.06
N VAL A 217 -11.29 14.94 -19.21
CA VAL A 217 -10.88 13.55 -19.45
C VAL A 217 -9.68 13.20 -18.58
N TYR A 218 -8.79 14.15 -18.34
CA TYR A 218 -7.61 13.92 -17.51
C TYR A 218 -7.97 13.68 -16.03
N TYR A 219 -9.06 14.22 -15.52
CA TYR A 219 -9.55 13.95 -14.15
C TYR A 219 -9.84 12.45 -13.93
N LEU A 220 -10.24 11.72 -14.97
CA LEU A 220 -10.44 10.26 -14.89
C LEU A 220 -9.16 9.51 -14.46
N VAL A 221 -7.98 10.03 -14.79
CA VAL A 221 -6.71 9.42 -14.39
C VAL A 221 -6.62 9.35 -12.85
N PHE A 222 -7.00 10.41 -12.16
CA PHE A 222 -6.95 10.45 -10.70
C PHE A 222 -8.03 9.58 -10.05
N LEU A 223 -9.20 9.48 -10.67
CA LEU A 223 -10.22 8.52 -10.23
C LEU A 223 -9.72 7.07 -10.37
N MET A 224 -9.10 6.73 -11.50
CA MET A 224 -8.50 5.41 -11.73
C MET A 224 -7.34 5.14 -10.77
N PHE A 225 -6.53 6.15 -10.49
CA PHE A 225 -5.42 6.05 -9.54
C PHE A 225 -5.90 5.76 -8.12
N GLY A 226 -6.94 6.42 -7.63
CA GLY A 226 -7.50 6.14 -6.31
C GLY A 226 -8.11 4.73 -6.20
N LEU A 227 -8.84 4.28 -7.23
CA LEU A 227 -9.35 2.90 -7.30
C LEU A 227 -8.21 1.87 -7.29
N ASN A 228 -7.17 2.11 -8.09
CA ASN A 228 -5.98 1.25 -8.10
C ASN A 228 -5.32 1.18 -6.74
N THR A 229 -5.09 2.33 -6.09
CA THR A 229 -4.44 2.41 -4.78
C THR A 229 -5.22 1.61 -3.72
N ALA A 230 -6.54 1.76 -3.69
CA ALA A 230 -7.39 1.02 -2.76
C ALA A 230 -7.31 -0.49 -3.00
N GLY A 231 -7.44 -0.93 -4.24
CA GLY A 231 -7.39 -2.35 -4.58
C GLY A 231 -6.01 -2.98 -4.36
N MET A 232 -4.92 -2.24 -4.63
CA MET A 232 -3.56 -2.70 -4.32
C MET A 232 -3.34 -2.83 -2.81
N VAL A 233 -3.76 -1.86 -2.01
CA VAL A 233 -3.61 -1.92 -0.54
C VAL A 233 -4.36 -3.11 0.05
N LEU A 234 -5.59 -3.37 -0.42
CA LEU A 234 -6.40 -4.48 0.08
C LEU A 234 -5.92 -5.83 -0.48
N GLY A 235 -5.76 -5.92 -1.80
CA GLY A 235 -5.49 -7.20 -2.47
C GLY A 235 -4.08 -7.70 -2.28
N ASP A 236 -3.07 -6.82 -2.41
CA ASP A 236 -1.67 -7.21 -2.38
C ASP A 236 -1.23 -7.76 -1.01
N SER A 237 -1.66 -7.12 0.08
CA SER A 237 -1.34 -7.58 1.44
C SER A 237 -1.94 -8.95 1.74
N ILE A 238 -3.17 -9.21 1.30
CA ILE A 238 -3.83 -10.50 1.48
C ILE A 238 -3.19 -11.55 0.58
N LEU A 239 -2.91 -11.21 -0.68
CA LEU A 239 -2.32 -12.13 -1.65
C LEU A 239 -0.97 -12.68 -1.17
N VAL A 240 -0.08 -11.83 -0.65
CA VAL A 240 1.22 -12.28 -0.15
C VAL A 240 1.09 -13.16 1.09
N MET A 241 0.10 -12.91 1.94
CA MET A 241 -0.17 -13.75 3.12
C MET A 241 -0.73 -15.13 2.75
N GLU A 242 -1.47 -15.23 1.63
CA GLU A 242 -1.99 -16.50 1.15
C GLU A 242 -0.92 -17.36 0.44
N LEU A 243 0.14 -16.75 -0.10
CA LEU A 243 1.21 -17.47 -0.84
C LEU A 243 2.13 -18.26 0.07
N GLY A 244 2.43 -17.79 1.27
CA GLY A 244 3.36 -18.47 2.20
C GLY A 244 2.66 -19.42 3.15
N GLU A 245 3.37 -20.51 3.51
CA GLU A 245 2.97 -21.34 4.65
C GLU A 245 2.88 -20.49 5.93
N GLU A 246 2.00 -20.87 6.84
CA GLU A 246 1.69 -20.07 8.05
C GLU A 246 2.94 -19.70 8.86
N LYS A 247 3.88 -20.62 9.00
CA LYS A 247 5.15 -20.41 9.72
C LYS A 247 6.11 -19.45 8.98
N LEU A 248 6.04 -19.38 7.66
CA LEU A 248 6.95 -18.57 6.82
C LEU A 248 6.33 -17.25 6.36
N ARG A 249 5.07 -16.96 6.69
CA ARG A 249 4.38 -15.71 6.31
C ARG A 249 5.18 -14.42 6.60
N PRO A 250 5.80 -14.26 7.80
CA PRO A 250 6.63 -13.08 8.07
C PRO A 250 7.81 -12.95 7.10
N THR A 251 8.43 -14.08 6.74
CA THR A 251 9.54 -14.11 5.79
C THR A 251 9.08 -13.70 4.39
N TYR A 252 7.96 -14.25 3.90
CA TYR A 252 7.38 -13.86 2.60
C TYR A 252 7.03 -12.39 2.53
N LEU A 253 6.40 -11.84 3.59
CA LEU A 253 6.10 -10.43 3.71
C LEU A 253 7.36 -9.57 3.73
N GLY A 254 8.36 -9.97 4.51
CA GLY A 254 9.65 -9.29 4.60
C GLY A 254 10.36 -9.25 3.24
N MET A 255 10.43 -10.39 2.54
CA MET A 255 11.03 -10.49 1.21
C MET A 255 10.31 -9.59 0.21
N ALA A 256 8.97 -9.65 0.17
CA ALA A 256 8.17 -8.83 -0.73
C ALA A 256 8.38 -7.34 -0.48
N ARG A 257 8.40 -6.89 0.78
CA ARG A 257 8.59 -5.49 1.14
C ARG A 257 10.01 -5.00 0.89
N SER A 258 11.03 -5.80 1.23
CA SER A 258 12.43 -5.42 1.02
C SER A 258 12.76 -5.24 -0.46
N LEU A 259 12.33 -6.18 -1.30
CA LEU A 259 12.53 -6.08 -2.74
C LEU A 259 11.79 -4.87 -3.33
N THR A 260 10.53 -4.66 -2.92
CA THR A 260 9.76 -3.49 -3.35
C THR A 260 10.43 -2.17 -2.95
N GLY A 261 11.03 -2.10 -1.75
CA GLY A 261 11.72 -0.90 -1.28
C GLY A 261 12.82 -0.42 -2.21
N VAL A 262 13.55 -1.34 -2.84
CA VAL A 262 14.59 -1.02 -3.83
C VAL A 262 13.96 -0.32 -5.05
N PHE A 263 12.86 -0.86 -5.57
CA PHE A 263 12.19 -0.27 -6.73
C PHE A 263 11.55 1.08 -6.40
N VAL A 264 10.99 1.26 -5.21
CA VAL A 264 10.43 2.56 -4.76
C VAL A 264 11.52 3.64 -4.71
N LEU A 265 12.75 3.27 -4.38
CA LEU A 265 13.88 4.21 -4.34
C LEU A 265 14.36 4.59 -5.75
N ILE A 266 14.45 3.62 -6.65
CA ILE A 266 15.02 3.79 -8.01
C ILE A 266 13.98 4.38 -8.98
N ALA A 267 12.71 4.02 -8.84
CA ALA A 267 11.65 4.35 -9.79
C ALA A 267 11.51 5.86 -10.07
N PRO A 268 11.53 6.78 -9.08
CA PRO A 268 11.42 8.22 -9.37
C PRO A 268 12.60 8.77 -10.16
N VAL A 269 13.81 8.28 -9.89
CA VAL A 269 15.04 8.70 -10.61
C VAL A 269 14.96 8.26 -12.06
N PHE A 270 14.56 7.00 -12.28
CA PHE A 270 14.40 6.47 -13.62
C PHE A 270 13.27 7.18 -14.39
N ALA A 271 12.15 7.49 -13.73
CA ALA A 271 11.06 8.24 -14.33
C ALA A 271 11.50 9.66 -14.71
N GLY A 272 12.25 10.36 -13.84
CA GLY A 272 12.80 11.68 -14.14
C GLY A 272 13.70 11.68 -15.35
N ALA A 273 14.63 10.73 -15.43
CA ALA A 273 15.53 10.57 -16.58
C ALA A 273 14.76 10.28 -17.89
N LEU A 274 13.69 9.45 -17.83
CA LEU A 274 12.84 9.23 -18.99
C LEU A 274 12.09 10.47 -19.44
N VAL A 275 11.58 11.26 -18.51
CA VAL A 275 10.88 12.52 -18.83
C VAL A 275 11.83 13.53 -19.43
N GLU A 276 13.04 13.66 -18.91
CA GLU A 276 14.06 14.58 -19.41
C GLU A 276 14.54 14.20 -20.83
N ALA A 277 14.77 12.91 -21.07
CA ALA A 277 15.30 12.43 -22.35
C ALA A 277 14.23 12.32 -23.45
N PHE A 278 13.01 11.89 -23.12
CA PHE A 278 11.99 11.49 -24.09
C PHE A 278 10.60 12.11 -23.87
N GLY A 279 10.43 12.85 -22.78
CA GLY A 279 9.15 13.49 -22.44
C GLY A 279 8.15 12.56 -21.72
N TYR A 280 7.08 13.17 -21.23
CA TYR A 280 6.05 12.50 -20.40
C TYR A 280 5.32 11.37 -21.14
N GLN A 281 5.03 11.54 -22.43
CA GLN A 281 4.25 10.54 -23.19
C GLN A 281 5.00 9.22 -23.31
N VAL A 282 6.31 9.27 -23.55
CA VAL A 282 7.15 8.06 -23.62
C VAL A 282 7.24 7.42 -22.23
N MET A 283 7.42 8.22 -21.18
CA MET A 283 7.46 7.71 -19.82
C MET A 283 6.14 7.00 -19.45
N PHE A 284 4.96 7.59 -19.73
CA PHE A 284 3.67 6.95 -19.49
C PHE A 284 3.47 5.68 -20.33
N SER A 285 3.96 5.66 -21.57
CA SER A 285 3.92 4.47 -22.42
C SER A 285 4.75 3.32 -21.85
N VAL A 286 5.96 3.63 -21.37
CA VAL A 286 6.82 2.65 -20.67
C VAL A 286 6.12 2.13 -19.41
N CYS A 287 5.52 3.03 -18.61
CA CYS A 287 4.76 2.65 -17.41
C CYS A 287 3.56 1.76 -17.74
N LEU A 288 2.84 2.05 -18.82
CA LEU A 288 1.73 1.23 -19.31
C LEU A 288 2.21 -0.18 -19.65
N VAL A 289 3.27 -0.31 -20.44
CA VAL A 289 3.84 -1.62 -20.83
C VAL A 289 4.31 -2.39 -19.59
N LEU A 290 5.07 -1.77 -18.69
CA LEU A 290 5.51 -2.40 -17.44
C LEU A 290 4.33 -2.86 -16.60
N THR A 291 3.30 -2.04 -16.47
CA THR A 291 2.09 -2.38 -15.72
C THR A 291 1.37 -3.60 -16.29
N LEU A 292 1.22 -3.67 -17.62
CA LEU A 292 0.60 -4.81 -18.30
C LEU A 292 1.44 -6.08 -18.18
N VAL A 293 2.77 -5.97 -18.30
CA VAL A 293 3.69 -7.09 -18.08
C VAL A 293 3.59 -7.60 -16.66
N GLY A 294 3.59 -6.70 -15.69
CA GLY A 294 3.40 -7.05 -14.28
C GLY A 294 2.05 -7.73 -14.00
N ALA A 295 0.96 -7.23 -14.60
CA ALA A 295 -0.35 -7.87 -14.52
C ALA A 295 -0.34 -9.30 -15.10
N ALA A 296 0.36 -9.52 -16.21
CA ALA A 296 0.53 -10.83 -16.81
C ALA A 296 1.28 -11.81 -15.90
N PHE A 297 2.30 -11.34 -15.17
CA PHE A 297 2.99 -12.17 -14.16
C PHE A 297 2.07 -12.50 -12.97
N ILE A 298 1.35 -11.52 -12.41
CA ILE A 298 0.41 -11.76 -11.30
C ILE A 298 -0.71 -12.72 -11.74
N SER A 299 -1.19 -12.64 -12.97
CA SER A 299 -2.24 -13.53 -13.47
C SER A 299 -1.81 -14.99 -13.54
N ARG A 300 -0.50 -15.29 -13.65
CA ARG A 300 0.06 -16.65 -13.63
C ARG A 300 0.18 -17.24 -12.22
N VAL A 301 0.07 -16.45 -11.18
CA VAL A 301 0.00 -16.94 -9.80
C VAL A 301 -1.22 -17.87 -9.68
N LYS A 302 -1.04 -19.09 -9.20
CA LYS A 302 -2.16 -20.04 -9.00
C LYS A 302 -3.03 -19.59 -7.85
N ASP A 303 -4.35 -19.68 -8.01
CA ASP A 303 -5.30 -19.43 -6.93
C ASP A 303 -5.11 -20.52 -5.85
N ILE A 304 -4.89 -20.12 -4.61
CA ILE A 304 -4.77 -21.04 -3.48
C ILE A 304 -6.19 -21.35 -3.00
N PRO A 305 -6.59 -22.63 -2.91
CA PRO A 305 -7.91 -23.01 -2.41
C PRO A 305 -8.10 -22.43 -1.02
N ARG A 306 -9.07 -21.53 -0.85
CA ARG A 306 -9.44 -21.02 0.46
C ARG A 306 -9.97 -22.18 1.29
N ARG A 307 -9.30 -22.49 2.40
CA ARG A 307 -9.88 -23.36 3.42
C ARG A 307 -11.15 -22.67 3.92
N THR A 308 -12.29 -23.09 3.39
CA THR A 308 -13.56 -22.74 4.01
C THR A 308 -13.46 -23.15 5.47
N SER A 309 -13.59 -22.17 6.37
CA SER A 309 -13.63 -22.42 7.80
C SER A 309 -14.64 -23.54 8.02
N ARG A 310 -14.18 -24.72 8.45
CA ARG A 310 -15.09 -25.76 8.93
C ARG A 310 -16.01 -25.07 9.93
N LYS A 311 -17.33 -25.07 9.63
CA LYS A 311 -18.34 -24.79 10.64
C LYS A 311 -17.97 -25.65 11.85
N PRO A 312 -17.92 -25.10 13.07
CA PRO A 312 -17.84 -25.96 14.23
C PRO A 312 -19.00 -26.94 14.13
N ALA A 313 -18.69 -28.23 14.18
CA ALA A 313 -19.72 -29.25 14.35
C ALA A 313 -20.45 -28.91 15.66
N LEU A 314 -21.75 -28.70 15.54
CA LEU A 314 -22.69 -28.54 16.64
C LEU A 314 -22.75 -29.82 17.48
#